data_77f1bf85c8cdb3743b1b529c08aaedfe
#
_entry.id   77f1bf85c8cdb3743b1b529c08aaedfe
#
_cell.length_a   1.000
_cell.length_b   1.000
_cell.length_c   1.000
_cell.angle_alpha   90.00
_cell.angle_beta   90.00
_cell.angle_gamma   90.00
#
_symmetry.space_group_name_H-M   'P 1'
#
loop_
_entity.id
_entity.type
_entity.pdbx_description
1 polymer ?
#
loop_
_entity_poly.entity_id
_entity_poly.type
_entity_poly.pdbx_seq_one_letter_code
_entity_poly.pdbx_strand_id
1 'polypeptide(L)'
;SVQIKGTTKGTVTNMNGQYTIQSKKGETLLFQYIGYKQEKRVVKSSTLDVKMKADELVLEECVVVGYGHELRATKSMSTAYMAVCPASGIMYNAVNAEEYGEIQENGFKNVSDAPLSTFSIDVDAASYSNMRRFINKGKLPPVDAIRTEELVNYFSYDYPKPTGSDPVKITMEAGTCPWNADHRLVRIGLKAKEIPTDNLPASNLVFLIDVSGSMWGANRLDLVKSSLKLLVNNLRDKDKVAIVTYAGNAGVKLEATPGSDKQKIREAIDELEASGSTAGGEGIMLAYKIAQKNFILGGNNRIILCLSLIHISEPTRRSY
;
A
#
# COMPACT_ATOMS: atom_id res chain seq x y z
N SER A 1 14.06 7.95 -13.91
CA SER A 1 13.52 8.88 -14.92
C SER A 1 14.52 9.99 -15.25
N VAL A 2 14.43 10.53 -16.48
CA VAL A 2 15.24 11.63 -16.98
C VAL A 2 14.29 12.72 -17.49
N GLN A 3 14.44 13.95 -17.00
CA GLN A 3 13.55 15.08 -17.35
C GLN A 3 14.34 16.32 -17.69
N ILE A 4 13.87 17.15 -18.61
CA ILE A 4 14.45 18.47 -18.90
C ILE A 4 13.98 19.45 -17.82
N LYS A 5 14.92 20.08 -17.10
CA LYS A 5 14.62 21.01 -16.01
C LYS A 5 13.72 22.16 -16.48
N GLY A 6 12.63 22.39 -15.75
CA GLY A 6 11.67 23.47 -16.06
C GLY A 6 10.67 23.14 -17.17
N THR A 7 10.60 21.88 -17.61
CA THR A 7 9.62 21.42 -18.61
C THR A 7 8.93 20.14 -18.15
N THR A 8 7.84 19.78 -18.81
CA THR A 8 7.15 18.48 -18.62
C THR A 8 7.75 17.37 -19.49
N LYS A 9 8.76 17.65 -20.31
CA LYS A 9 9.38 16.68 -21.21
C LYS A 9 10.35 15.77 -20.44
N GLY A 10 10.11 14.47 -20.49
CA GLY A 10 10.95 13.47 -19.83
C GLY A 10 10.89 12.12 -20.53
N THR A 11 11.74 11.21 -20.10
CA THR A 11 11.80 9.82 -20.54
C THR A 11 12.19 8.93 -19.38
N VAL A 12 12.03 7.62 -19.53
CA VAL A 12 12.50 6.62 -18.59
C VAL A 12 13.61 5.78 -19.24
N THR A 13 14.50 5.25 -18.40
CA THR A 13 15.54 4.33 -18.85
C THR A 13 14.95 2.94 -19.10
N ASN A 14 15.48 2.22 -20.07
CA ASN A 14 15.21 0.79 -20.24
C ASN A 14 15.92 -0.05 -19.15
N MET A 15 15.77 -1.37 -19.20
CA MET A 15 16.38 -2.30 -18.23
C MET A 15 17.92 -2.24 -18.20
N ASN A 16 18.56 -1.78 -19.28
CA ASN A 16 20.01 -1.60 -19.38
C ASN A 16 20.48 -0.20 -18.98
N GLY A 17 19.59 0.64 -18.45
CA GLY A 17 19.90 2.00 -18.06
C GLY A 17 19.99 2.99 -19.22
N GLN A 18 19.69 2.59 -20.46
CA GLN A 18 19.75 3.44 -21.65
C GLN A 18 18.50 4.30 -21.77
N TYR A 19 18.67 5.54 -22.22
CA TYR A 19 17.57 6.49 -22.43
C TYR A 19 17.79 7.30 -23.70
N THR A 20 16.71 7.82 -24.29
CA THR A 20 16.73 8.76 -25.40
C THR A 20 15.80 9.92 -25.08
N ILE A 21 16.29 11.15 -25.19
CA ILE A 21 15.50 12.36 -24.95
C ILE A 21 15.89 13.45 -25.96
N GLN A 22 14.87 14.09 -26.54
CA GLN A 22 15.10 15.24 -27.42
C GLN A 22 15.34 16.49 -26.58
N SER A 23 16.56 16.97 -26.56
CA SER A 23 16.97 18.15 -25.82
C SER A 23 17.93 19.01 -26.63
N LYS A 24 18.04 20.31 -26.31
CA LYS A 24 18.98 21.24 -26.93
C LYS A 24 20.30 21.29 -26.16
N LYS A 25 21.41 21.58 -26.85
CA LYS A 25 22.68 21.80 -26.19
C LYS A 25 22.58 22.98 -25.21
N GLY A 26 23.01 22.78 -23.97
CA GLY A 26 22.92 23.77 -22.90
C GLY A 26 21.73 23.54 -21.94
N GLU A 27 20.73 22.74 -22.31
CA GLU A 27 19.63 22.36 -21.37
C GLU A 27 20.15 21.47 -20.23
N THR A 28 19.51 21.55 -19.08
CA THR A 28 19.87 20.73 -17.92
C THR A 28 18.90 19.55 -17.81
N LEU A 29 19.43 18.35 -17.76
CA LEU A 29 18.69 17.14 -17.47
C LEU A 29 18.74 16.83 -15.98
N LEU A 30 17.58 16.42 -15.43
CA LEU A 30 17.40 15.93 -14.07
C LEU A 30 17.27 14.41 -14.12
N PHE A 31 18.14 13.73 -13.39
CA PHE A 31 18.11 12.28 -13.24
C PHE A 31 17.58 11.93 -11.85
N GLN A 32 16.52 11.14 -11.80
CA GLN A 32 15.88 10.72 -10.56
C GLN A 32 15.66 9.21 -10.57
N TYR A 33 16.03 8.58 -9.47
CA TYR A 33 15.74 7.16 -9.21
C TYR A 33 15.55 6.95 -7.71
N ILE A 34 14.62 6.07 -7.34
CA ILE A 34 14.32 5.79 -5.93
C ILE A 34 15.57 5.22 -5.26
N GLY A 35 15.96 5.78 -4.10
CA GLY A 35 17.19 5.39 -3.38
C GLY A 35 18.47 6.00 -3.90
N TYR A 36 18.40 6.97 -4.81
CA TYR A 36 19.58 7.70 -5.33
C TYR A 36 19.40 9.21 -5.25
N LYS A 37 20.48 9.92 -4.98
CA LYS A 37 20.50 11.40 -5.00
C LYS A 37 20.19 11.90 -6.40
N GLN A 38 19.33 12.91 -6.49
CA GLN A 38 19.02 13.56 -7.76
C GLN A 38 20.30 14.15 -8.37
N GLU A 39 20.61 13.76 -9.61
CA GLU A 39 21.73 14.30 -10.37
C GLU A 39 21.24 15.28 -11.43
N LYS A 40 22.03 16.36 -11.63
CA LYS A 40 21.77 17.40 -12.63
C LYS A 40 22.96 17.45 -13.59
N ARG A 41 22.69 17.33 -14.89
CA ARG A 41 23.72 17.38 -15.92
C ARG A 41 23.30 18.29 -17.07
N VAL A 42 24.24 19.12 -17.55
CA VAL A 42 24.01 19.98 -18.73
C VAL A 42 24.33 19.18 -19.97
N VAL A 43 23.49 19.26 -20.98
CA VAL A 43 23.66 18.60 -22.27
C VAL A 43 24.82 19.27 -23.04
N LYS A 44 25.94 18.57 -23.17
CA LYS A 44 27.14 19.06 -23.91
C LYS A 44 27.37 18.30 -25.20
N SER A 45 26.91 17.05 -25.28
CA SER A 45 27.12 16.14 -26.42
C SER A 45 25.84 15.35 -26.71
N SER A 46 25.81 14.60 -27.80
CA SER A 46 24.71 13.71 -28.18
C SER A 46 24.60 12.47 -27.29
N THR A 47 25.67 12.13 -26.58
CA THR A 47 25.68 11.02 -25.61
C THR A 47 26.07 11.59 -24.24
N LEU A 48 25.33 11.17 -23.20
CA LEU A 48 25.57 11.62 -21.84
C LEU A 48 25.39 10.44 -20.88
N ASP A 49 26.49 9.94 -20.34
CA ASP A 49 26.51 8.91 -19.31
C ASP A 49 26.48 9.53 -17.92
N VAL A 50 25.62 9.04 -17.05
CA VAL A 50 25.43 9.57 -15.70
C VAL A 50 25.51 8.45 -14.69
N LYS A 51 26.46 8.54 -13.77
CA LYS A 51 26.56 7.65 -12.61
C LYS A 51 25.88 8.33 -11.43
N MET A 52 24.76 7.77 -10.98
CA MET A 52 24.03 8.24 -9.81
C MET A 52 24.69 7.71 -8.53
N LYS A 53 24.67 8.51 -7.47
CA LYS A 53 25.11 8.10 -6.13
C LYS A 53 23.92 7.63 -5.34
N ALA A 54 24.06 6.50 -4.63
CA ALA A 54 23.04 6.07 -3.68
C ALA A 54 22.78 7.20 -2.66
N ASP A 55 21.52 7.42 -2.34
CA ASP A 55 21.15 8.32 -1.27
C ASP A 55 21.24 7.52 0.02
N GLU A 56 22.33 7.67 0.75
CA GLU A 56 22.48 7.20 2.11
C GLU A 56 21.69 8.14 3.04
N LEU A 57 20.42 8.39 2.71
CA LEU A 57 19.52 8.92 3.71
C LEU A 57 19.37 7.83 4.77
N VAL A 58 20.10 7.95 5.87
CA VAL A 58 19.57 7.62 7.17
C VAL A 58 18.16 8.19 7.16
N LEU A 59 17.16 7.31 7.18
CA LEU A 59 15.78 7.70 7.43
C LEU A 59 15.78 8.28 8.85
N GLU A 60 16.10 9.56 8.98
CA GLU A 60 15.67 10.34 10.11
C GLU A 60 14.15 10.17 10.15
N GLU A 61 13.65 9.75 11.30
CA GLU A 61 12.23 9.54 11.55
C GLU A 61 11.43 10.63 10.87
N CYS A 62 10.61 10.25 9.90
CA CYS A 62 9.60 11.15 9.38
C CYS A 62 8.55 11.28 10.48
N VAL A 63 8.79 12.18 11.41
CA VAL A 63 7.79 12.63 12.36
C VAL A 63 6.74 13.33 11.52
N VAL A 64 5.63 12.65 11.27
CA VAL A 64 4.43 13.25 10.70
C VAL A 64 3.93 14.24 11.75
N VAL A 65 4.34 15.50 11.59
CA VAL A 65 3.78 16.60 12.38
C VAL A 65 2.38 16.83 11.83
N GLY A 66 1.38 16.30 12.53
CA GLY A 66 -0.01 16.63 12.27
C GLY A 66 -0.18 18.15 12.41
N TYR A 67 -0.65 18.80 11.37
CA TYR A 67 -1.08 20.20 11.41
C TYR A 67 -2.30 20.32 12.32
N GLY A 68 -2.03 20.53 13.61
CA GLY A 68 -3.02 21.00 14.56
C GLY A 68 -3.12 22.52 14.45
N HIS A 69 -4.33 23.04 14.38
CA HIS A 69 -4.62 24.46 14.44
C HIS A 69 -3.90 25.13 15.62
N GLU A 70 -3.25 26.28 15.34
CA GLU A 70 -2.65 27.15 16.34
C GLU A 70 -3.68 27.60 17.38
N LEU A 71 -3.58 27.07 18.58
CA LEU A 71 -4.10 27.73 19.77
C LEU A 71 -2.97 28.53 20.40
N ARG A 72 -3.10 29.85 20.40
CA ARG A 72 -2.23 30.81 21.06
C ARG A 72 -1.96 30.38 22.51
N ALA A 73 -0.73 30.00 22.80
CA ALA A 73 -0.28 29.77 24.14
C ALA A 73 0.06 31.12 24.82
N THR A 74 -0.72 31.51 25.80
CA THR A 74 -0.32 32.49 26.80
C THR A 74 0.60 31.81 27.82
N LYS A 75 1.79 32.36 27.99
CA LYS A 75 2.75 32.01 29.05
C LYS A 75 2.11 32.10 30.42
N SER A 76 2.17 31.03 31.20
CA SER A 76 2.16 31.13 32.67
C SER A 76 3.05 29.99 33.21
N MET A 77 4.07 30.42 33.96
CA MET A 77 4.91 29.58 34.83
C MET A 77 4.06 29.06 36.00
N SER A 78 4.21 27.79 36.41
CA SER A 78 4.66 27.50 37.78
C SER A 78 4.42 26.07 38.22
N THR A 79 5.43 25.52 38.84
CA THR A 79 5.49 24.70 40.06
C THR A 79 4.87 23.29 40.04
N ALA A 80 5.78 22.34 40.18
CA ALA A 80 5.54 20.96 40.54
C ALA A 80 4.70 20.80 41.80
N TYR A 81 3.63 20.00 41.68
CA TYR A 81 3.04 19.34 42.84
C TYR A 81 2.81 17.86 42.45
N MET A 82 3.56 16.99 43.11
CA MET A 82 3.22 15.58 43.20
C MET A 82 1.91 15.48 43.98
N ALA A 83 0.84 15.08 43.29
CA ALA A 83 -0.39 14.61 43.93
C ALA A 83 -0.56 13.13 43.58
N VAL A 84 -0.49 12.31 44.63
CA VAL A 84 -0.91 10.92 44.64
C VAL A 84 -2.39 10.87 44.28
N CYS A 85 -2.75 10.34 43.14
CA CYS A 85 -4.14 10.06 42.77
C CYS A 85 -4.54 8.67 43.28
N PRO A 86 -5.66 8.52 44.01
CA PRO A 86 -6.20 7.22 44.34
C PRO A 86 -6.76 6.53 43.09
N ALA A 87 -6.61 5.21 43.05
CA ALA A 87 -7.09 4.32 41.98
C ALA A 87 -8.61 4.40 41.86
N SER A 88 -9.10 5.29 41.01
CA SER A 88 -10.45 5.18 40.44
C SER A 88 -10.28 4.62 39.02
N GLY A 89 -10.86 3.45 38.79
CA GLY A 89 -10.83 2.77 37.50
C GLY A 89 -11.46 3.65 36.41
N ILE A 90 -10.63 4.42 35.73
CA ILE A 90 -10.99 5.02 34.46
C ILE A 90 -10.92 3.88 33.46
N MET A 91 -12.08 3.28 33.15
CA MET A 91 -12.22 2.52 31.93
C MET A 91 -11.80 3.46 30.78
N TYR A 92 -10.61 3.26 30.25
CA TYR A 92 -10.29 3.76 28.93
C TYR A 92 -11.25 3.09 27.96
N ASN A 93 -12.38 3.74 27.68
CA ASN A 93 -13.07 3.53 26.43
C ASN A 93 -12.03 3.86 25.36
N ALA A 94 -11.45 2.84 24.78
CA ALA A 94 -10.68 2.98 23.55
C ALA A 94 -11.64 3.61 22.54
N VAL A 95 -11.61 4.93 22.45
CA VAL A 95 -12.23 5.66 21.36
C VAL A 95 -11.60 5.05 20.12
N ASN A 96 -12.37 4.35 19.32
CA ASN A 96 -11.95 3.89 18.01
C ASN A 96 -11.68 5.17 17.19
N ALA A 97 -10.46 5.65 17.26
CA ALA A 97 -9.97 6.78 16.47
C ALA A 97 -9.57 6.25 15.08
N GLU A 98 -10.49 5.59 14.39
CA GLU A 98 -10.31 5.27 12.98
C GLU A 98 -10.63 6.55 12.22
N GLU A 99 -9.64 7.09 11.51
CA GLU A 99 -9.80 8.24 10.62
C GLU A 99 -9.77 7.75 9.18
N TYR A 100 -10.65 8.29 8.36
CA TYR A 100 -10.74 8.00 6.93
C TYR A 100 -10.43 9.27 6.16
N GLY A 101 -9.64 9.16 5.07
CA GLY A 101 -9.38 10.28 4.19
C GLY A 101 -10.67 10.78 3.52
N GLU A 102 -10.84 12.08 3.47
CA GLU A 102 -11.99 12.72 2.81
C GLU A 102 -12.14 12.26 1.36
N ILE A 103 -13.34 11.84 0.98
CA ILE A 103 -13.66 11.42 -0.38
C ILE A 103 -14.07 12.64 -1.19
N GLN A 104 -13.29 12.96 -2.22
CA GLN A 104 -13.65 14.00 -3.17
C GLN A 104 -14.36 13.36 -4.37
N GLU A 105 -15.64 13.63 -4.53
CA GLU A 105 -16.42 13.18 -5.67
C GLU A 105 -16.12 14.01 -6.93
N ASN A 106 -16.02 13.32 -8.06
CA ASN A 106 -15.88 13.98 -9.34
C ASN A 106 -17.26 14.50 -9.82
N GLY A 107 -17.36 15.78 -10.12
CA GLY A 107 -18.54 16.36 -10.75
C GLY A 107 -18.70 15.92 -12.20
N PHE A 108 -19.90 16.19 -12.77
CA PHE A 108 -20.15 15.99 -14.21
C PHE A 108 -19.28 16.92 -15.05
N LYS A 109 -18.74 16.40 -16.14
CA LYS A 109 -17.97 17.14 -17.13
C LYS A 109 -18.71 17.17 -18.45
N ASN A 110 -18.69 18.33 -19.13
CA ASN A 110 -19.29 18.45 -20.46
C ASN A 110 -18.45 17.67 -21.48
N VAL A 111 -19.09 16.85 -22.30
CA VAL A 111 -18.44 16.03 -23.32
C VAL A 111 -17.69 16.89 -24.36
N SER A 112 -18.16 18.09 -24.66
CA SER A 112 -17.46 19.01 -25.58
C SER A 112 -16.13 19.49 -25.02
N ASP A 113 -16.02 19.62 -23.71
CA ASP A 113 -14.83 20.13 -23.03
C ASP A 113 -13.87 19.01 -22.59
N ALA A 114 -14.43 17.84 -22.26
CA ALA A 114 -13.70 16.67 -21.81
C ALA A 114 -14.26 15.39 -22.45
N PRO A 115 -13.95 15.12 -23.74
CA PRO A 115 -14.52 13.98 -24.49
C PRO A 115 -13.98 12.62 -24.04
N LEU A 116 -12.92 12.59 -23.26
CA LEU A 116 -12.30 11.36 -22.73
C LEU A 116 -12.42 11.31 -21.21
N SER A 117 -12.81 10.14 -20.71
CA SER A 117 -12.79 9.83 -19.29
C SER A 117 -11.58 8.94 -18.98
N THR A 118 -10.77 9.37 -18.00
CA THR A 118 -9.65 8.58 -17.50
C THR A 118 -9.96 8.15 -16.08
N PHE A 119 -9.78 6.87 -15.80
CA PHE A 119 -9.92 6.31 -14.45
C PHE A 119 -8.79 5.33 -14.13
N SER A 120 -8.43 5.25 -12.87
CA SER A 120 -7.50 4.24 -12.37
C SER A 120 -8.23 2.92 -12.20
N ILE A 121 -7.56 1.81 -12.52
CA ILE A 121 -8.06 0.49 -12.13
C ILE A 121 -7.81 0.34 -10.64
N ASP A 122 -8.90 0.21 -9.89
CA ASP A 122 -8.89 -0.10 -8.48
C ASP A 122 -9.56 -1.47 -8.30
N VAL A 123 -8.90 -2.36 -7.56
CA VAL A 123 -9.39 -3.72 -7.27
C VAL A 123 -9.53 -3.96 -5.78
N ASP A 124 -9.35 -2.93 -4.96
CA ASP A 124 -9.51 -3.02 -3.52
C ASP A 124 -10.98 -3.32 -3.15
N ALA A 125 -11.16 -3.97 -2.03
CA ALA A 125 -12.47 -4.41 -1.54
C ALA A 125 -12.64 -4.20 -0.02
N ALA A 126 -11.71 -3.48 0.61
CA ALA A 126 -11.65 -3.31 2.06
C ALA A 126 -12.84 -2.52 2.61
N SER A 127 -13.33 -1.50 1.87
CA SER A 127 -14.44 -0.67 2.27
C SER A 127 -15.73 -1.48 2.51
N TYR A 128 -16.03 -2.48 1.66
CA TYR A 128 -17.20 -3.33 1.85
C TYR A 128 -17.09 -4.19 3.14
N SER A 129 -15.93 -4.78 3.38
CA SER A 129 -15.66 -5.55 4.59
C SER A 129 -15.78 -4.68 5.85
N ASN A 130 -15.30 -3.45 5.77
CA ASN A 130 -15.37 -2.45 6.82
C ASN A 130 -16.81 -1.99 7.08
N MET A 131 -17.57 -1.69 6.03
CA MET A 131 -19.00 -1.39 6.11
C MET A 131 -19.77 -2.53 6.83
N ARG A 132 -19.55 -3.78 6.44
CA ARG A 132 -20.15 -4.95 7.11
C ARG A 132 -19.80 -5.00 8.59
N ARG A 133 -18.56 -4.71 8.94
CA ARG A 133 -18.11 -4.66 10.34
C ARG A 133 -18.90 -3.64 11.17
N PHE A 134 -19.12 -2.44 10.63
CA PHE A 134 -19.94 -1.41 11.30
C PHE A 134 -21.38 -1.86 11.47
N ILE A 135 -22.00 -2.35 10.40
CA ILE A 135 -23.41 -2.83 10.41
C ILE A 135 -23.58 -3.98 11.41
N ASN A 136 -22.68 -4.96 11.42
CA ASN A 136 -22.71 -6.08 12.36
C ASN A 136 -22.58 -5.65 13.83
N LYS A 137 -21.99 -4.48 14.08
CA LYS A 137 -21.92 -3.85 15.40
C LYS A 137 -23.11 -2.93 15.71
N GLY A 138 -24.12 -2.88 14.85
CA GLY A 138 -25.28 -2.00 14.98
C GLY A 138 -24.94 -0.51 14.81
N LYS A 139 -23.86 -0.17 14.10
CA LYS A 139 -23.42 1.20 13.86
C LYS A 139 -23.44 1.52 12.37
N LEU A 140 -23.74 2.78 12.05
CA LEU A 140 -23.54 3.28 10.68
C LEU A 140 -22.04 3.56 10.47
N PRO A 141 -21.49 3.19 9.29
CA PRO A 141 -20.12 3.56 8.95
C PRO A 141 -20.00 5.08 8.70
N PRO A 142 -18.85 5.70 8.97
CA PRO A 142 -18.58 7.05 8.52
C PRO A 142 -18.68 7.16 7.00
N VAL A 143 -19.08 8.33 6.49
CA VAL A 143 -19.25 8.56 5.05
C VAL A 143 -17.94 8.28 4.30
N ASP A 144 -16.82 8.78 4.80
CA ASP A 144 -15.49 8.61 4.21
C ASP A 144 -14.95 7.17 4.27
N ALA A 145 -15.60 6.27 5.01
CA ALA A 145 -15.28 4.84 5.00
C ALA A 145 -15.94 4.07 3.85
N ILE A 146 -16.85 4.72 3.09
CA ILE A 146 -17.63 4.10 2.03
C ILE A 146 -17.08 4.51 0.67
N ARG A 147 -16.36 3.59 0.03
CA ARG A 147 -15.83 3.76 -1.32
C ARG A 147 -16.65 2.93 -2.29
N THR A 148 -17.38 3.60 -3.16
CA THR A 148 -18.32 2.96 -4.08
C THR A 148 -17.61 1.98 -5.01
N GLU A 149 -16.44 2.32 -5.51
CA GLU A 149 -15.60 1.47 -6.35
C GLU A 149 -15.21 0.16 -5.65
N GLU A 150 -14.85 0.22 -4.37
CA GLU A 150 -14.51 -0.97 -3.58
C GLU A 150 -15.73 -1.83 -3.25
N LEU A 151 -16.91 -1.20 -3.06
CA LEU A 151 -18.16 -1.92 -2.89
C LEU A 151 -18.50 -2.72 -4.15
N VAL A 152 -18.33 -2.11 -5.32
CA VAL A 152 -18.57 -2.76 -6.62
C VAL A 152 -17.56 -3.89 -6.85
N ASN A 153 -16.27 -3.66 -6.60
CA ASN A 153 -15.20 -4.62 -6.84
C ASN A 153 -15.13 -5.77 -5.83
N TYR A 154 -15.85 -5.68 -4.72
CA TYR A 154 -15.92 -6.76 -3.74
C TYR A 154 -16.59 -8.03 -4.30
N PHE A 155 -17.52 -7.87 -5.23
CA PHE A 155 -18.27 -8.99 -5.82
C PHE A 155 -17.57 -9.55 -7.05
N SER A 156 -17.68 -10.86 -7.22
CA SER A 156 -17.20 -11.54 -8.43
C SER A 156 -18.26 -11.47 -9.52
N TYR A 157 -17.83 -11.08 -10.72
CA TYR A 157 -18.68 -10.99 -11.90
C TYR A 157 -18.24 -12.00 -12.95
N ASP A 158 -19.21 -12.62 -13.63
CA ASP A 158 -18.94 -13.54 -14.72
C ASP A 158 -18.71 -12.78 -16.04
N TYR A 159 -17.55 -12.17 -16.14
CA TYR A 159 -17.13 -11.49 -17.36
C TYR A 159 -16.51 -12.48 -18.37
N PRO A 160 -16.75 -12.29 -19.68
CA PRO A 160 -16.15 -13.13 -20.71
C PRO A 160 -14.62 -13.02 -20.65
N LYS A 161 -13.96 -14.19 -20.71
CA LYS A 161 -12.49 -14.27 -20.70
C LYS A 161 -11.90 -13.71 -21.99
N PRO A 162 -10.68 -13.14 -21.97
CA PRO A 162 -9.96 -12.78 -23.18
C PRO A 162 -9.76 -14.00 -24.08
N THR A 163 -9.96 -13.82 -25.37
CA THR A 163 -9.70 -14.82 -26.41
C THR A 163 -8.46 -14.44 -27.20
N GLY A 164 -7.65 -15.44 -27.60
CA GLY A 164 -6.44 -15.21 -28.38
C GLY A 164 -5.26 -14.66 -27.59
N SER A 165 -4.54 -13.69 -28.16
CA SER A 165 -3.32 -13.08 -27.60
C SER A 165 -3.59 -11.93 -26.63
N ASP A 166 -4.80 -11.42 -26.58
CA ASP A 166 -5.12 -10.24 -25.79
C ASP A 166 -4.99 -10.51 -24.27
N PRO A 167 -4.28 -9.67 -23.53
CA PRO A 167 -4.09 -9.88 -22.11
C PRO A 167 -5.33 -9.50 -21.27
N VAL A 168 -6.23 -8.68 -21.82
CA VAL A 168 -7.42 -8.15 -21.13
C VAL A 168 -8.62 -8.11 -22.07
N LYS A 169 -9.78 -8.50 -21.59
CA LYS A 169 -11.09 -8.30 -22.24
C LYS A 169 -11.80 -7.13 -21.57
N ILE A 170 -12.25 -6.17 -22.37
CA ILE A 170 -13.07 -5.06 -21.93
C ILE A 170 -14.52 -5.33 -22.36
N THR A 171 -15.46 -5.20 -21.42
CA THR A 171 -16.90 -5.31 -21.66
C THR A 171 -17.54 -4.02 -21.23
N MET A 172 -18.36 -3.42 -22.09
CA MET A 172 -19.07 -2.18 -21.79
C MET A 172 -20.56 -2.39 -22.01
N GLU A 173 -21.35 -1.90 -21.05
CA GLU A 173 -22.82 -1.90 -21.13
C GLU A 173 -23.35 -0.56 -20.62
N ALA A 174 -24.40 -0.06 -21.24
CA ALA A 174 -25.12 1.13 -20.83
C ALA A 174 -26.56 0.81 -20.48
N GLY A 175 -27.07 1.40 -19.41
CA GLY A 175 -28.43 1.23 -18.93
C GLY A 175 -29.02 2.51 -18.35
N THR A 176 -30.31 2.50 -18.04
CA THR A 176 -30.96 3.61 -17.32
C THR A 176 -30.51 3.61 -15.87
N CYS A 177 -30.32 4.80 -15.31
CA CYS A 177 -30.04 4.95 -13.89
C CYS A 177 -31.35 4.74 -13.07
N PRO A 178 -31.42 3.75 -12.15
CA PRO A 178 -32.66 3.43 -11.45
C PRO A 178 -33.10 4.49 -10.42
N TRP A 179 -32.18 5.33 -9.96
CA TRP A 179 -32.47 6.39 -8.98
C TRP A 179 -32.56 7.79 -9.58
N ASN A 180 -32.25 7.95 -10.89
CA ASN A 180 -32.40 9.21 -11.61
C ASN A 180 -32.64 8.95 -13.11
N ALA A 181 -33.85 9.18 -13.57
CA ALA A 181 -34.28 8.89 -14.96
C ALA A 181 -33.52 9.69 -16.02
N ASP A 182 -33.01 10.87 -15.67
CA ASP A 182 -32.26 11.74 -16.58
C ASP A 182 -30.80 11.25 -16.80
N HIS A 183 -30.36 10.34 -15.98
CA HIS A 183 -29.00 9.79 -16.04
C HIS A 183 -28.94 8.43 -16.73
N ARG A 184 -27.76 8.09 -17.23
CA ARG A 184 -27.41 6.76 -17.74
C ARG A 184 -26.23 6.22 -16.95
N LEU A 185 -26.23 4.92 -16.68
CA LEU A 185 -25.11 4.21 -16.10
C LEU A 185 -24.34 3.52 -17.20
N VAL A 186 -23.03 3.62 -17.17
CA VAL A 186 -22.11 2.85 -18.02
C VAL A 186 -21.31 1.93 -17.11
N ARG A 187 -21.44 0.62 -17.34
CA ARG A 187 -20.61 -0.39 -16.70
C ARG A 187 -19.43 -0.72 -17.60
N ILE A 188 -18.23 -0.62 -17.06
CA ILE A 188 -16.99 -1.00 -17.74
C ILE A 188 -16.38 -2.15 -16.96
N GLY A 189 -16.39 -3.35 -17.53
CA GLY A 189 -15.81 -4.56 -16.94
C GLY A 189 -14.49 -4.91 -17.60
N LEU A 190 -13.46 -5.15 -16.79
CA LEU A 190 -12.15 -5.60 -17.26
C LEU A 190 -11.89 -7.01 -16.71
N LYS A 191 -11.63 -7.95 -17.61
CA LYS A 191 -11.23 -9.32 -17.27
C LYS A 191 -9.84 -9.60 -17.81
N ALA A 192 -8.89 -9.82 -16.90
CA ALA A 192 -7.54 -10.24 -17.30
C ALA A 192 -7.50 -11.73 -17.68
N LYS A 193 -6.54 -12.08 -18.51
CA LYS A 193 -6.25 -13.48 -18.85
C LYS A 193 -5.80 -14.23 -17.59
N GLU A 194 -6.43 -15.38 -17.35
CA GLU A 194 -6.03 -16.23 -16.23
C GLU A 194 -4.67 -16.89 -16.53
N ILE A 195 -3.77 -16.81 -15.58
CA ILE A 195 -2.48 -17.48 -15.66
C ILE A 195 -2.65 -18.86 -15.02
N PRO A 196 -2.36 -19.98 -15.74
CA PRO A 196 -2.40 -21.32 -15.15
C PRO A 196 -1.50 -21.40 -13.93
N THR A 197 -2.05 -21.86 -12.80
CA THR A 197 -1.32 -21.91 -11.52
C THR A 197 -0.28 -23.01 -11.44
N ASP A 198 -0.39 -24.04 -12.28
CA ASP A 198 0.45 -25.23 -12.24
C ASP A 198 1.92 -24.95 -12.56
N ASN A 199 2.17 -23.97 -13.45
CA ASN A 199 3.50 -23.58 -13.89
C ASN A 199 4.03 -22.28 -13.28
N LEU A 200 3.36 -21.77 -12.25
CA LEU A 200 3.86 -20.56 -11.59
C LEU A 200 5.25 -20.79 -10.98
N PRO A 201 6.17 -19.81 -11.11
CA PRO A 201 7.48 -19.89 -10.49
C PRO A 201 7.37 -20.01 -8.97
N ALA A 202 8.45 -20.46 -8.32
CA ALA A 202 8.50 -20.52 -6.86
C ALA A 202 8.38 -19.13 -6.26
N SER A 203 7.72 -19.04 -5.11
CA SER A 203 7.52 -17.78 -4.38
C SER A 203 8.44 -17.70 -3.17
N ASN A 204 9.05 -16.53 -2.97
CA ASN A 204 9.76 -16.15 -1.75
C ASN A 204 8.94 -15.03 -1.10
N LEU A 205 8.21 -15.36 -0.04
CA LEU A 205 7.28 -14.48 0.64
C LEU A 205 7.85 -14.07 1.99
N VAL A 206 8.07 -12.79 2.20
CA VAL A 206 8.50 -12.24 3.49
C VAL A 206 7.37 -11.42 4.07
N PHE A 207 6.80 -11.87 5.17
CA PHE A 207 5.77 -11.14 5.90
C PHE A 207 6.42 -10.22 6.92
N LEU A 208 6.19 -8.93 6.81
CA LEU A 208 6.56 -7.94 7.81
C LEU A 208 5.31 -7.58 8.60
N ILE A 209 5.25 -8.05 9.84
CA ILE A 209 4.04 -7.98 10.67
C ILE A 209 4.26 -7.01 11.82
N ASP A 210 3.39 -6.02 11.89
CA ASP A 210 3.27 -5.17 13.07
C ASP A 210 2.71 -6.00 14.22
N VAL A 211 3.44 -6.03 15.32
CA VAL A 211 3.01 -6.65 16.58
C VAL A 211 2.98 -5.63 17.73
N SER A 212 2.87 -4.32 17.39
CA SER A 212 2.72 -3.27 18.38
C SER A 212 1.37 -3.35 19.12
N GLY A 213 1.21 -2.61 20.21
CA GLY A 213 -0.01 -2.60 21.00
C GLY A 213 -1.27 -2.20 20.21
N SER A 214 -1.13 -1.42 19.12
CA SER A 214 -2.22 -1.08 18.21
C SER A 214 -2.80 -2.28 17.46
N MET A 215 -2.04 -3.38 17.34
CA MET A 215 -2.46 -4.63 16.70
C MET A 215 -3.28 -5.55 17.61
N TRP A 216 -3.50 -5.17 18.84
CA TRP A 216 -4.31 -5.95 19.77
C TRP A 216 -5.79 -5.97 19.35
N GLY A 217 -6.37 -7.16 19.25
CA GLY A 217 -7.79 -7.37 18.99
C GLY A 217 -8.10 -8.33 17.84
N ALA A 218 -9.31 -8.88 17.89
CA ALA A 218 -9.79 -9.95 16.99
C ALA A 218 -9.84 -9.55 15.51
N ASN A 219 -9.98 -8.27 15.20
CA ASN A 219 -10.01 -7.73 13.83
C ASN A 219 -8.67 -7.15 13.37
N ARG A 220 -7.58 -7.44 14.05
CA ARG A 220 -6.22 -6.98 13.77
C ARG A 220 -5.26 -8.15 13.73
N LEU A 221 -4.42 -8.36 14.75
CA LEU A 221 -3.43 -9.44 14.72
C LEU A 221 -4.07 -10.83 14.59
N ASP A 222 -5.18 -11.10 15.28
CA ASP A 222 -5.87 -12.39 15.18
C ASP A 222 -6.42 -12.66 13.77
N LEU A 223 -6.88 -11.60 13.08
CA LEU A 223 -7.30 -11.69 11.68
C LEU A 223 -6.10 -11.97 10.76
N VAL A 224 -4.96 -11.30 10.98
CA VAL A 224 -3.70 -11.55 10.24
C VAL A 224 -3.27 -13.01 10.45
N LYS A 225 -3.24 -13.51 11.69
CA LYS A 225 -2.92 -14.90 12.00
C LYS A 225 -3.81 -15.88 11.26
N SER A 226 -5.12 -15.63 11.27
CA SER A 226 -6.11 -16.48 10.58
C SER A 226 -5.90 -16.47 9.06
N SER A 227 -5.65 -15.30 8.48
CA SER A 227 -5.40 -15.14 7.04
C SER A 227 -4.10 -15.81 6.61
N LEU A 228 -3.03 -15.68 7.39
CA LEU A 228 -1.75 -16.34 7.13
C LEU A 228 -1.87 -17.86 7.20
N LYS A 229 -2.64 -18.40 8.15
CA LYS A 229 -2.91 -19.85 8.22
C LYS A 229 -3.64 -20.39 6.99
N LEU A 230 -4.58 -19.61 6.43
CA LEU A 230 -5.23 -19.96 5.15
C LEU A 230 -4.24 -19.95 4.00
N LEU A 231 -3.33 -18.96 3.94
CA LEU A 231 -2.27 -18.91 2.93
C LEU A 231 -1.36 -20.14 3.04
N VAL A 232 -0.96 -20.53 4.25
CA VAL A 232 -0.07 -21.69 4.49
C VAL A 232 -0.65 -22.97 3.89
N ASN A 233 -1.99 -23.13 3.86
CA ASN A 233 -2.62 -24.30 3.24
C ASN A 233 -2.32 -24.39 1.74
N ASN A 234 -2.19 -23.25 1.06
CA ASN A 234 -2.00 -23.13 -0.38
C ASN A 234 -0.52 -23.04 -0.79
N LEU A 235 0.42 -23.06 0.16
CA LEU A 235 1.85 -23.06 -0.15
C LEU A 235 2.27 -24.39 -0.81
N ARG A 236 3.08 -24.27 -1.84
CA ARG A 236 3.73 -25.40 -2.51
C ARG A 236 5.10 -25.66 -1.88
N ASP A 237 5.62 -26.84 -2.03
CA ASP A 237 6.93 -27.24 -1.46
C ASP A 237 8.08 -26.35 -1.92
N LYS A 238 7.99 -25.85 -3.15
CA LYS A 238 8.98 -24.95 -3.76
C LYS A 238 8.90 -23.50 -3.27
N ASP A 239 7.82 -23.12 -2.59
CA ASP A 239 7.64 -21.76 -2.03
C ASP A 239 8.40 -21.64 -0.70
N LYS A 240 8.81 -20.43 -0.35
CA LYS A 240 9.47 -20.11 0.93
C LYS A 240 8.71 -18.99 1.63
N VAL A 241 8.64 -19.11 2.95
CA VAL A 241 8.02 -18.09 3.82
C VAL A 241 8.98 -17.69 4.92
N ALA A 242 9.14 -16.40 5.14
CA ALA A 242 9.80 -15.82 6.30
C ALA A 242 8.85 -14.84 7.00
N ILE A 243 8.98 -14.69 8.30
CA ILE A 243 8.21 -13.75 9.11
C ILE A 243 9.16 -12.85 9.87
N VAL A 244 9.01 -11.56 9.64
CA VAL A 244 9.70 -10.49 10.36
C VAL A 244 8.65 -9.75 11.16
N THR A 245 8.91 -9.49 12.43
CA THR A 245 8.04 -8.72 13.32
C THR A 245 8.70 -7.40 13.69
N TYR A 246 7.91 -6.40 13.97
CA TYR A 246 8.40 -5.17 14.57
C TYR A 246 7.39 -4.63 15.59
N ALA A 247 7.95 -4.26 16.77
CA ALA A 247 7.27 -3.55 17.84
C ALA A 247 8.36 -2.97 18.76
N GLY A 248 8.73 -1.72 18.54
CA GLY A 248 9.90 -1.13 19.24
C GLY A 248 11.24 -1.60 18.66
N ASN A 249 11.43 -2.89 18.46
CA ASN A 249 12.58 -3.47 17.76
C ASN A 249 12.10 -4.39 16.63
N ALA A 250 12.91 -4.51 15.59
CA ALA A 250 12.67 -5.48 14.52
C ALA A 250 13.34 -6.81 14.82
N GLY A 251 12.66 -7.92 14.52
CA GLY A 251 13.19 -9.26 14.73
C GLY A 251 12.71 -10.27 13.69
N VAL A 252 13.52 -11.30 13.44
CA VAL A 252 13.11 -12.42 12.60
C VAL A 252 12.37 -13.42 13.48
N LYS A 253 11.06 -13.56 13.28
CA LYS A 253 10.23 -14.54 13.97
C LYS A 253 10.33 -15.92 13.33
N LEU A 254 10.44 -15.95 12.00
CA LEU A 254 10.63 -17.17 11.23
C LEU A 254 11.62 -16.91 10.11
N GLU A 255 12.73 -17.64 10.10
CA GLU A 255 13.65 -17.67 8.96
C GLU A 255 12.97 -18.29 7.74
N ALA A 256 13.55 -18.07 6.54
CA ALA A 256 12.98 -18.59 5.30
C ALA A 256 12.79 -20.11 5.36
N THR A 257 11.56 -20.52 5.50
CA THR A 257 11.11 -21.91 5.71
C THR A 257 10.39 -22.39 4.44
N PRO A 258 10.67 -23.62 3.94
CA PRO A 258 9.97 -24.19 2.79
C PRO A 258 8.48 -24.34 3.07
N GLY A 259 7.64 -24.18 2.00
CA GLY A 259 6.19 -24.35 2.10
C GLY A 259 5.73 -25.76 2.45
N SER A 260 6.62 -26.77 2.34
CA SER A 260 6.38 -28.14 2.83
C SER A 260 6.34 -28.21 4.37
N ASP A 261 7.07 -27.35 5.07
CA ASP A 261 7.11 -27.34 6.56
C ASP A 261 5.98 -26.45 7.13
N LYS A 262 4.75 -26.82 6.78
CA LYS A 262 3.55 -26.06 7.17
C LYS A 262 3.35 -25.97 8.67
N GLN A 263 3.77 -26.98 9.41
CA GLN A 263 3.62 -27.00 10.87
C GLN A 263 4.47 -25.92 11.51
N LYS A 264 5.77 -25.85 11.19
CA LYS A 264 6.69 -24.85 11.71
C LYS A 264 6.23 -23.43 11.39
N ILE A 265 5.72 -23.21 10.15
CA ILE A 265 5.18 -21.90 9.76
C ILE A 265 3.96 -21.55 10.61
N ARG A 266 3.04 -22.49 10.86
CA ARG A 266 1.85 -22.25 11.68
C ARG A 266 2.20 -21.98 13.14
N GLU A 267 3.13 -22.71 13.71
CA GLU A 267 3.63 -22.51 15.09
C GLU A 267 4.17 -21.08 15.24
N ALA A 268 5.02 -20.62 14.32
CA ALA A 268 5.54 -19.26 14.33
C ALA A 268 4.44 -18.19 14.23
N ILE A 269 3.35 -18.45 13.45
CA ILE A 269 2.19 -17.57 13.37
C ILE A 269 1.41 -17.56 14.69
N ASP A 270 1.24 -18.73 15.33
CA ASP A 270 0.50 -18.85 16.60
C ASP A 270 1.18 -18.13 17.76
N GLU A 271 2.52 -18.09 17.74
CA GLU A 271 3.32 -17.38 18.73
C GLU A 271 3.43 -15.86 18.52
N LEU A 272 2.75 -15.29 17.53
CA LEU A 272 2.70 -13.83 17.38
C LEU A 272 1.81 -13.22 18.47
N GLU A 273 2.35 -12.24 19.21
CA GLU A 273 1.64 -11.53 20.27
C GLU A 273 1.80 -10.03 20.10
N ALA A 274 0.69 -9.29 20.26
CA ALA A 274 0.72 -7.85 20.18
C ALA A 274 1.27 -7.24 21.48
N SER A 275 2.41 -6.53 21.40
CA SER A 275 3.05 -5.87 22.54
C SER A 275 4.00 -4.75 22.10
N GLY A 276 4.28 -3.78 22.96
CA GLY A 276 5.30 -2.76 22.76
C GLY A 276 4.88 -1.56 21.91
N SER A 277 5.86 -0.72 21.54
CA SER A 277 5.71 0.52 20.75
C SER A 277 6.10 0.29 19.29
N THR A 278 5.73 1.23 18.40
CA THR A 278 5.93 1.08 16.95
C THR A 278 7.23 1.75 16.49
N ALA A 279 8.17 0.97 15.94
CA ALA A 279 9.37 1.44 15.23
C ALA A 279 9.49 0.73 13.87
N GLY A 280 8.78 1.23 12.85
CA GLY A 280 8.60 0.53 11.57
C GLY A 280 9.81 0.51 10.64
N GLY A 281 10.71 1.50 10.71
CA GLY A 281 11.80 1.65 9.73
C GLY A 281 12.80 0.50 9.71
N GLU A 282 13.24 0.02 10.86
CA GLU A 282 14.16 -1.11 10.98
C GLU A 282 13.55 -2.43 10.48
N GLY A 283 12.23 -2.62 10.69
CA GLY A 283 11.49 -3.78 10.21
C GLY A 283 11.51 -3.90 8.70
N ILE A 284 11.31 -2.79 7.99
CA ILE A 284 11.34 -2.75 6.52
C ILE A 284 12.73 -3.15 6.01
N MET A 285 13.79 -2.56 6.55
CA MET A 285 15.17 -2.86 6.15
C MET A 285 15.52 -4.35 6.41
N LEU A 286 15.09 -4.89 7.55
CA LEU A 286 15.29 -6.28 7.87
C LEU A 286 14.53 -7.21 6.90
N ALA A 287 13.28 -6.90 6.59
CA ALA A 287 12.48 -7.67 5.63
C ALA A 287 13.12 -7.68 4.23
N TYR A 288 13.63 -6.55 3.76
CA TYR A 288 14.39 -6.49 2.50
C TYR A 288 15.66 -7.34 2.54
N LYS A 289 16.41 -7.28 3.61
CA LYS A 289 17.61 -8.11 3.79
C LYS A 289 17.30 -9.60 3.74
N ILE A 290 16.23 -10.04 4.40
CA ILE A 290 15.77 -11.44 4.37
C ILE A 290 15.28 -11.83 2.97
N ALA A 291 14.50 -10.96 2.31
CA ALA A 291 14.03 -11.19 0.95
C ALA A 291 15.18 -11.33 -0.05
N GLN A 292 16.20 -10.48 0.08
CA GLN A 292 17.39 -10.52 -0.77
C GLN A 292 18.25 -11.77 -0.50
N LYS A 293 18.47 -12.15 0.76
CA LYS A 293 19.21 -13.36 1.15
C LYS A 293 18.60 -14.63 0.55
N ASN A 294 17.27 -14.66 0.41
CA ASN A 294 16.51 -15.82 -0.07
C ASN A 294 15.93 -15.62 -1.47
N PHE A 295 16.47 -14.66 -2.22
CA PHE A 295 15.98 -14.30 -3.54
C PHE A 295 16.00 -15.50 -4.49
N ILE A 296 14.88 -15.72 -5.18
CA ILE A 296 14.72 -16.77 -6.20
C ILE A 296 14.78 -16.11 -7.56
N LEU A 297 15.83 -16.41 -8.33
CA LEU A 297 15.96 -15.89 -9.70
C LEU A 297 14.83 -16.47 -10.58
N GLY A 298 14.11 -15.59 -11.26
CA GLY A 298 12.91 -15.98 -12.04
C GLY A 298 11.70 -16.35 -11.18
N GLY A 299 11.82 -16.27 -9.85
CA GLY A 299 10.74 -16.51 -8.89
C GLY A 299 9.91 -15.27 -8.57
N ASN A 300 8.84 -15.48 -7.85
CA ASN A 300 8.00 -14.41 -7.31
C ASN A 300 8.48 -14.00 -5.92
N ASN A 301 9.28 -12.92 -5.85
CA ASN A 301 9.83 -12.41 -4.59
C ASN A 301 8.98 -11.26 -4.10
N ARG A 302 8.36 -11.38 -2.92
CA ARG A 302 7.41 -10.40 -2.36
C ARG A 302 7.67 -10.15 -0.89
N ILE A 303 7.58 -8.88 -0.49
CA ILE A 303 7.45 -8.46 0.90
C ILE A 303 6.01 -8.02 1.09
N ILE A 304 5.33 -8.59 2.08
CA ILE A 304 3.93 -8.30 2.39
C ILE A 304 3.90 -7.64 3.76
N LEU A 305 3.44 -6.40 3.77
CA LEU A 305 3.39 -5.57 4.96
C LEU A 305 2.01 -5.68 5.61
N CYS A 306 1.97 -6.13 6.87
CA CYS A 306 0.75 -6.27 7.66
C CYS A 306 0.79 -5.27 8.82
N LEU A 307 0.09 -4.15 8.64
CA LEU A 307 0.01 -3.03 9.58
C LEU A 307 -1.41 -2.78 10.03
N SER A 308 -1.58 -2.20 11.22
CA SER A 308 -2.80 -1.49 11.56
C SER A 308 -2.61 -0.02 11.17
N LEU A 309 -3.13 0.39 10.04
CA LEU A 309 -3.21 1.80 9.71
C LEU A 309 -4.44 2.37 10.42
N ILE A 310 -4.23 3.13 11.49
CA ILE A 310 -5.29 3.89 12.15
C ILE A 310 -5.71 5.07 11.25
N HIS A 311 -4.75 5.58 10.47
CA HIS A 311 -4.94 6.61 9.46
C HIS A 311 -4.75 5.98 8.08
N ILE A 312 -5.84 5.71 7.37
CA ILE A 312 -5.78 5.31 5.96
C ILE A 312 -5.74 6.60 5.15
N SER A 313 -4.54 7.13 4.92
CA SER A 313 -4.34 8.10 3.87
C SER A 313 -4.13 7.33 2.57
N GLU A 314 -5.05 7.50 1.62
CA GLU A 314 -4.76 7.06 0.26
C GLU A 314 -3.43 7.66 -0.23
N PRO A 315 -2.60 6.89 -0.93
CA PRO A 315 -1.51 7.49 -1.68
C PRO A 315 -2.17 8.50 -2.62
N THR A 316 -1.83 9.77 -2.45
CA THR A 316 -2.33 10.88 -3.27
C THR A 316 -2.30 10.47 -4.72
N ARG A 317 -3.47 10.24 -5.32
CA ARG A 317 -3.62 10.08 -6.77
C ARG A 317 -3.08 11.37 -7.37
N ARG A 318 -1.85 11.35 -7.86
CA ARG A 318 -1.39 12.43 -8.72
C ARG A 318 -2.21 12.34 -9.99
N SER A 319 -3.19 13.24 -10.12
CA SER A 319 -3.82 13.54 -11.40
C SER A 319 -2.72 14.04 -12.34
N TYR A 320 -2.42 13.24 -13.33
CA TYR A 320 -1.60 13.66 -14.47
C TYR A 320 -2.49 14.32 -15.52
#